data_300084071897963f4a92ca37c79c67a5
#
_entry.id   300084071897963f4a92ca37c79c67a5
#
_cell.length_a   1.000
_cell.length_b   1.000
_cell.length_c   1.000
_cell.angle_alpha   90.00
_cell.angle_beta   90.00
_cell.angle_gamma   90.00
#
_symmetry.space_group_name_H-M   'P 1'
#
loop_
_entity.id
_entity.type
_entity.pdbx_description
1 polymer ?
#
loop_
_entity_poly.entity_id
_entity_poly.type
_entity_poly.pdbx_seq_one_letter_code
_entity_poly.pdbx_strand_id
1 'polypeptide(L)'
;GSIFLICAAVSIWEGSAKLWHIVHGQPIAHGNIKWAVIVLGVSLVLEGWSLRAALQEFRHMTAGKGLRKTVEDARDPTVLTVLFEDLAALFGLFAALVGVVLSYVTSNLIYDALASIIVGIALLVVALFLGRDSMSLLIGEAVPKEEQEQIVALAAAHPGILEVVHLRTKHIAPQEVLATFKIRFARDLTMDGLEAKINDLEAELRAKFPHLRRIYIEPGFDEATLRKEQGIPY
;
A
#
# COMPACT_ATOMS: atom_id res chain seq x y z
N GLY A 1 6.53 9.27 1.48
CA GLY A 1 5.50 10.03 0.76
C GLY A 1 5.75 11.54 0.72
N SER A 2 5.97 12.21 1.86
CA SER A 2 6.08 13.69 1.95
C SER A 2 7.24 14.28 1.14
N ILE A 3 8.39 13.61 1.10
CA ILE A 3 9.56 14.07 0.32
C ILE A 3 9.24 14.07 -1.17
N PHE A 4 8.60 13.02 -1.70
CA PHE A 4 8.19 12.95 -3.10
C PHE A 4 7.21 14.05 -3.47
N LEU A 5 6.28 14.40 -2.57
CA LEU A 5 5.33 15.49 -2.81
C LEU A 5 6.05 16.85 -2.94
N ILE A 6 7.02 17.11 -2.07
CA ILE A 6 7.83 18.34 -2.14
C ILE A 6 8.66 18.37 -3.42
N CYS A 7 9.35 17.28 -3.75
CA CYS A 7 10.13 17.18 -4.98
C CYS A 7 9.26 17.33 -6.23
N ALA A 8 8.05 16.74 -6.25
CA ALA A 8 7.08 16.89 -7.32
C ALA A 8 6.68 18.36 -7.51
N ALA A 9 6.32 19.04 -6.41
CA ALA A 9 5.92 20.44 -6.45
C ALA A 9 7.05 21.35 -6.96
N VAL A 10 8.28 21.14 -6.49
CA VAL A 10 9.47 21.90 -6.93
C VAL A 10 9.75 21.65 -8.40
N SER A 11 9.72 20.39 -8.88
CA SER A 11 9.98 20.04 -10.27
C SER A 11 8.94 20.62 -11.23
N ILE A 12 7.66 20.56 -10.86
CA ILE A 12 6.57 21.18 -11.64
C ILE A 12 6.72 22.69 -11.67
N TRP A 13 7.00 23.29 -10.52
CA TRP A 13 7.21 24.75 -10.43
C TRP A 13 8.38 25.19 -11.30
N GLU A 14 9.54 24.53 -11.17
CA GLU A 14 10.75 24.87 -11.95
C GLU A 14 10.51 24.71 -13.45
N GLY A 15 9.92 23.58 -13.87
CA GLY A 15 9.59 23.34 -15.28
C GLY A 15 8.60 24.37 -15.82
N SER A 16 7.57 24.70 -15.05
CA SER A 16 6.58 25.73 -15.44
C SER A 16 7.19 27.12 -15.51
N ALA A 17 8.03 27.48 -14.55
CA ALA A 17 8.75 28.76 -14.55
C ALA A 17 9.70 28.88 -15.76
N LYS A 18 10.46 27.84 -16.09
CA LYS A 18 11.29 27.79 -17.29
C LYS A 18 10.46 27.99 -18.56
N LEU A 19 9.33 27.28 -18.69
CA LEU A 19 8.41 27.48 -19.84
C LEU A 19 7.90 28.91 -19.93
N TRP A 20 7.50 29.50 -18.80
CA TRP A 20 7.05 30.88 -18.76
C TRP A 20 8.13 31.85 -19.25
N HIS A 21 9.38 31.72 -18.77
CA HIS A 21 10.51 32.54 -19.20
C HIS A 21 10.79 32.38 -20.68
N ILE A 22 10.74 31.16 -21.22
CA ILE A 22 10.94 30.89 -22.64
C ILE A 22 9.90 31.61 -23.51
N VAL A 23 8.61 31.48 -23.15
CA VAL A 23 7.50 32.09 -23.90
C VAL A 23 7.57 33.60 -23.88
N HIS A 24 8.09 34.22 -22.81
CA HIS A 24 8.20 35.67 -22.67
C HIS A 24 9.58 36.20 -23.12
N GLY A 25 10.43 35.36 -23.74
CA GLY A 25 11.74 35.78 -24.28
C GLY A 25 12.73 36.23 -23.21
N GLN A 26 12.57 35.79 -21.97
CA GLN A 26 13.48 36.17 -20.89
C GLN A 26 14.74 35.28 -20.91
N PRO A 27 15.92 35.84 -20.56
CA PRO A 27 17.14 35.05 -20.52
C PRO A 27 17.09 34.03 -19.38
N ILE A 28 17.36 32.76 -19.73
CA ILE A 28 17.48 31.67 -18.74
C ILE A 28 18.97 31.36 -18.60
N ALA A 29 19.43 31.26 -17.35
CA ALA A 29 20.79 30.84 -17.06
C ALA A 29 21.00 29.38 -17.48
N HIS A 30 21.93 29.17 -18.37
CA HIS A 30 22.33 27.83 -18.80
C HIS A 30 23.19 27.20 -17.69
N GLY A 31 22.72 26.16 -17.08
CA GLY A 31 23.50 25.30 -16.18
C GLY A 31 24.61 24.57 -16.95
N ASN A 32 25.67 24.15 -16.27
CA ASN A 32 26.72 23.36 -16.87
C ASN A 32 26.24 21.94 -17.17
N ILE A 33 25.90 21.66 -18.42
CA ILE A 33 25.38 20.38 -18.90
C ILE A 33 26.26 19.19 -18.52
N LYS A 34 27.57 19.35 -18.51
CA LYS A 34 28.51 18.26 -18.18
C LYS A 34 28.23 17.73 -16.78
N TRP A 35 28.05 18.63 -15.81
CA TRP A 35 27.72 18.24 -14.45
C TRP A 35 26.32 17.61 -14.34
N ALA A 36 25.34 18.14 -15.04
CA ALA A 36 23.99 17.58 -15.05
C ALA A 36 23.99 16.14 -15.61
N VAL A 37 24.65 15.90 -16.74
CA VAL A 37 24.74 14.56 -17.35
C VAL A 37 25.52 13.58 -16.46
N ILE A 38 26.62 14.03 -15.83
CA ILE A 38 27.41 13.17 -14.93
C ILE A 38 26.56 12.78 -13.73
N VAL A 39 25.90 13.74 -13.06
CA VAL A 39 25.07 13.48 -11.88
C VAL A 39 23.91 12.56 -12.23
N LEU A 40 23.16 12.85 -13.30
CA LEU A 40 22.04 12.01 -13.75
C LEU A 40 22.52 10.60 -14.15
N GLY A 41 23.66 10.49 -14.82
CA GLY A 41 24.25 9.21 -15.20
C GLY A 41 24.65 8.36 -14.00
N VAL A 42 25.32 8.96 -13.02
CA VAL A 42 25.67 8.28 -11.77
C VAL A 42 24.42 7.86 -10.99
N SER A 43 23.43 8.75 -10.90
CA SER A 43 22.15 8.45 -10.23
C SER A 43 21.42 7.31 -10.92
N LEU A 44 21.39 7.24 -12.26
CA LEU A 44 20.79 6.13 -13.01
C LEU A 44 21.48 4.80 -12.72
N VAL A 45 22.80 4.78 -12.57
CA VAL A 45 23.55 3.56 -12.26
C VAL A 45 23.22 3.09 -10.82
N LEU A 46 23.18 4.02 -9.87
CA LEU A 46 22.88 3.69 -8.47
C LEU A 46 21.44 3.20 -8.32
N GLU A 47 20.50 3.89 -8.94
CA GLU A 47 19.08 3.52 -8.92
C GLU A 47 18.83 2.19 -9.64
N GLY A 48 19.51 1.95 -10.77
CA GLY A 48 19.45 0.66 -11.47
C GLY A 48 19.99 -0.50 -10.61
N TRP A 49 20.99 -0.22 -9.77
CA TRP A 49 21.50 -1.21 -8.81
C TRP A 49 20.46 -1.49 -7.72
N SER A 50 19.85 -0.45 -7.16
CA SER A 50 18.78 -0.57 -6.16
C SER A 50 17.62 -1.39 -6.70
N LEU A 51 17.10 -1.04 -7.89
CA LEU A 51 16.04 -1.80 -8.54
C LEU A 51 16.41 -3.26 -8.78
N ARG A 52 17.67 -3.54 -9.16
CA ARG A 52 18.12 -4.93 -9.34
C ARG A 52 18.04 -5.70 -8.03
N ALA A 53 18.43 -5.09 -6.90
CA ALA A 53 18.33 -5.71 -5.57
C ALA A 53 16.87 -5.96 -5.19
N ALA A 54 15.99 -4.97 -5.37
CA ALA A 54 14.56 -5.10 -5.12
C ALA A 54 13.91 -6.19 -6.00
N LEU A 55 14.28 -6.29 -7.28
CA LEU A 55 13.80 -7.35 -8.18
C LEU A 55 14.30 -8.75 -7.78
N GLN A 56 15.51 -8.87 -7.26
CA GLN A 56 16.01 -10.15 -6.74
C GLN A 56 15.21 -10.59 -5.53
N GLU A 57 14.96 -9.70 -4.58
CA GLU A 57 14.15 -9.98 -3.40
C GLU A 57 12.72 -10.37 -3.80
N PHE A 58 12.10 -9.61 -4.69
CA PHE A 58 10.79 -9.93 -5.23
C PHE A 58 10.74 -11.30 -5.91
N ARG A 59 11.77 -11.68 -6.69
CA ARG A 59 11.86 -13.01 -7.31
C ARG A 59 12.00 -14.13 -6.28
N HIS A 60 12.73 -13.92 -5.21
CA HIS A 60 12.84 -14.88 -4.11
C HIS A 60 11.49 -15.14 -3.43
N MET A 61 10.71 -14.08 -3.24
CA MET A 61 9.35 -14.18 -2.69
C MET A 61 8.36 -14.88 -3.64
N THR A 62 8.60 -14.76 -4.96
CA THR A 62 7.67 -15.23 -6.01
C THR A 62 7.87 -16.70 -6.35
N ALA A 63 8.94 -17.37 -5.91
CA ALA A 63 9.39 -18.71 -6.26
C ALA A 63 8.30 -19.62 -6.88
N GLY A 64 8.10 -19.54 -8.21
CA GLY A 64 7.20 -20.43 -8.98
C GLY A 64 5.74 -19.99 -9.14
N LYS A 65 5.34 -18.82 -8.63
CA LYS A 65 3.97 -18.26 -8.80
C LYS A 65 3.97 -17.17 -9.86
N GLY A 66 2.92 -17.11 -10.69
CA GLY A 66 2.80 -16.04 -11.71
C GLY A 66 2.66 -14.63 -11.07
N LEU A 67 3.20 -13.59 -11.74
CA LEU A 67 3.24 -12.20 -11.28
C LEU A 67 1.93 -11.70 -10.66
N ARG A 68 0.78 -12.01 -11.26
CA ARG A 68 -0.53 -11.59 -10.77
C ARG A 68 -0.88 -12.22 -9.41
N LYS A 69 -0.62 -13.53 -9.26
CA LYS A 69 -0.82 -14.23 -7.98
C LYS A 69 0.16 -13.76 -6.90
N THR A 70 1.36 -13.38 -7.30
CA THR A 70 2.36 -12.86 -6.35
C THR A 70 2.00 -11.49 -5.83
N VAL A 71 1.42 -10.62 -6.65
CA VAL A 71 0.92 -9.31 -6.23
C VAL A 71 -0.29 -9.46 -5.29
N GLU A 72 -1.18 -10.42 -5.59
CA GLU A 72 -2.34 -10.75 -4.77
C GLU A 72 -1.95 -11.50 -3.47
N ASP A 73 -0.93 -12.37 -3.53
CA ASP A 73 -0.42 -13.16 -2.40
C ASP A 73 0.77 -12.48 -1.66
N ALA A 74 1.25 -11.31 -2.13
CA ALA A 74 2.38 -10.62 -1.52
C ALA A 74 2.02 -10.23 -0.07
N ARG A 75 2.45 -11.09 0.85
CA ARG A 75 2.28 -10.92 2.31
C ARG A 75 3.02 -9.70 2.86
N ASP A 76 3.88 -9.08 2.05
CA ASP A 76 4.63 -7.89 2.43
C ASP A 76 4.45 -6.78 1.37
N PRO A 77 3.53 -5.84 1.58
CA PRO A 77 3.30 -4.72 0.68
C PRO A 77 4.54 -3.82 0.55
N THR A 78 5.48 -3.87 1.50
CA THR A 78 6.67 -3.02 1.54
C THR A 78 7.58 -3.27 0.33
N VAL A 79 7.78 -4.52 -0.08
CA VAL A 79 8.64 -4.87 -1.23
C VAL A 79 8.06 -4.34 -2.54
N LEU A 80 6.74 -4.44 -2.71
CA LEU A 80 6.05 -3.89 -3.87
C LEU A 80 6.16 -2.36 -3.92
N THR A 81 5.98 -1.72 -2.77
CA THR A 81 6.10 -0.26 -2.63
C THR A 81 7.50 0.22 -3.03
N VAL A 82 8.56 -0.41 -2.52
CA VAL A 82 9.95 -0.09 -2.89
C VAL A 82 10.19 -0.32 -4.38
N LEU A 83 9.70 -1.41 -4.95
CA LEU A 83 9.85 -1.70 -6.38
C LEU A 83 9.19 -0.64 -7.27
N PHE A 84 7.97 -0.19 -6.92
CA PHE A 84 7.30 0.89 -7.65
C PHE A 84 8.01 2.23 -7.49
N GLU A 85 8.56 2.50 -6.31
CA GLU A 85 9.35 3.70 -6.00
C GLU A 85 10.61 3.76 -6.85
N ASP A 86 11.41 2.69 -6.89
CA ASP A 86 12.63 2.57 -7.68
C ASP A 86 12.34 2.67 -9.20
N LEU A 87 11.26 2.03 -9.68
CA LEU A 87 10.85 2.13 -11.08
C LEU A 87 10.47 3.56 -11.49
N ALA A 88 9.76 4.26 -10.61
CA ALA A 88 9.37 5.65 -10.87
C ALA A 88 10.56 6.60 -10.81
N ALA A 89 11.51 6.37 -9.90
CA ALA A 89 12.75 7.12 -9.80
C ALA A 89 13.60 6.93 -11.07
N LEU A 90 13.77 5.70 -11.54
CA LEU A 90 14.45 5.40 -12.81
C LEU A 90 13.79 6.07 -14.00
N PHE A 91 12.46 6.01 -14.10
CA PHE A 91 11.72 6.69 -15.14
C PHE A 91 11.96 8.21 -15.10
N GLY A 92 11.90 8.81 -13.90
CA GLY A 92 12.15 10.24 -13.71
C GLY A 92 13.57 10.64 -14.11
N LEU A 93 14.58 9.89 -13.66
CA LEU A 93 15.99 10.14 -14.00
C LEU A 93 16.24 10.00 -15.53
N PHE A 94 15.64 8.98 -16.14
CA PHE A 94 15.75 8.79 -17.58
C PHE A 94 15.09 9.95 -18.36
N ALA A 95 13.89 10.35 -17.97
CA ALA A 95 13.19 11.48 -18.58
C ALA A 95 13.98 12.80 -18.43
N ALA A 96 14.56 13.05 -17.25
CA ALA A 96 15.42 14.19 -17.00
C ALA A 96 16.68 14.16 -17.89
N LEU A 97 17.34 13.01 -18.00
CA LEU A 97 18.53 12.87 -18.85
C LEU A 97 18.21 13.13 -20.32
N VAL A 98 17.11 12.55 -20.82
CA VAL A 98 16.64 12.77 -22.18
C VAL A 98 16.31 14.26 -22.41
N GLY A 99 15.62 14.91 -21.48
CA GLY A 99 15.29 16.33 -21.54
C GLY A 99 16.53 17.23 -21.63
N VAL A 100 17.52 16.98 -20.77
CA VAL A 100 18.80 17.73 -20.74
C VAL A 100 19.57 17.50 -22.02
N VAL A 101 19.69 16.27 -22.52
CA VAL A 101 20.44 15.97 -23.78
C VAL A 101 19.73 16.58 -24.99
N LEU A 102 18.41 16.44 -25.11
CA LEU A 102 17.61 17.05 -26.18
C LEU A 102 17.72 18.57 -26.17
N SER A 103 17.62 19.17 -24.98
CA SER A 103 17.79 20.62 -24.82
C SER A 103 19.13 21.11 -25.34
N TYR A 104 20.19 20.35 -25.07
CA TYR A 104 21.54 20.70 -25.54
C TYR A 104 21.70 20.51 -27.02
N VAL A 105 21.28 19.37 -27.57
CA VAL A 105 21.44 19.05 -29.00
C VAL A 105 20.62 19.99 -29.88
N THR A 106 19.42 20.33 -29.45
CA THR A 106 18.51 21.22 -30.18
C THR A 106 18.72 22.70 -29.87
N SER A 107 19.57 23.02 -28.89
CA SER A 107 19.72 24.38 -28.32
C SER A 107 18.37 24.98 -27.90
N ASN A 108 17.41 24.16 -27.48
CA ASN A 108 16.09 24.57 -27.13
C ASN A 108 15.74 24.08 -25.71
N LEU A 109 15.64 25.02 -24.76
CA LEU A 109 15.38 24.75 -23.36
C LEU A 109 13.97 24.22 -23.08
N ILE A 110 13.07 24.22 -24.08
CA ILE A 110 11.70 23.69 -23.92
C ILE A 110 11.75 22.22 -23.50
N TYR A 111 12.66 21.43 -24.03
CA TYR A 111 12.79 20.01 -23.72
C TYR A 111 13.16 19.74 -22.27
N ASP A 112 14.06 20.55 -21.69
CA ASP A 112 14.42 20.46 -20.26
C ASP A 112 13.25 20.89 -19.37
N ALA A 113 12.53 21.95 -19.74
CA ALA A 113 11.36 22.41 -19.02
C ALA A 113 10.23 21.36 -19.02
N LEU A 114 9.94 20.75 -20.18
CA LEU A 114 8.95 19.68 -20.29
C LEU A 114 9.36 18.43 -19.52
N ALA A 115 10.63 18.04 -19.60
CA ALA A 115 11.14 16.90 -18.82
C ALA A 115 10.96 17.14 -17.31
N SER A 116 11.26 18.35 -16.81
CA SER A 116 11.06 18.70 -15.40
C SER A 116 9.58 18.56 -14.98
N ILE A 117 8.65 18.97 -15.84
CA ILE A 117 7.20 18.80 -15.56
C ILE A 117 6.82 17.32 -15.56
N ILE A 118 7.29 16.53 -16.53
CA ILE A 118 7.01 15.09 -16.62
C ILE A 118 7.52 14.37 -15.38
N VAL A 119 8.75 14.67 -14.94
CA VAL A 119 9.34 14.12 -13.71
C VAL A 119 8.49 14.52 -12.50
N GLY A 120 8.09 15.78 -12.40
CA GLY A 120 7.25 16.26 -11.32
C GLY A 120 5.88 15.56 -11.26
N ILE A 121 5.24 15.35 -12.41
CA ILE A 121 3.97 14.60 -12.49
C ILE A 121 4.18 13.13 -12.06
N ALA A 122 5.25 12.48 -12.53
CA ALA A 122 5.57 11.11 -12.15
C ALA A 122 5.76 10.98 -10.61
N LEU A 123 6.54 11.90 -10.02
CA LEU A 123 6.74 11.95 -8.56
C LEU A 123 5.45 12.23 -7.80
N LEU A 124 4.56 13.06 -8.34
CA LEU A 124 3.25 13.33 -7.74
C LEU A 124 2.38 12.07 -7.70
N VAL A 125 2.32 11.32 -8.79
CA VAL A 125 1.57 10.06 -8.87
C VAL A 125 2.10 9.07 -7.81
N VAL A 126 3.42 8.93 -7.70
CA VAL A 126 4.04 8.07 -6.68
C VAL A 126 3.73 8.57 -5.27
N ALA A 127 3.83 9.88 -5.02
CA ALA A 127 3.53 10.47 -3.72
C ALA A 127 2.08 10.19 -3.29
N LEU A 128 1.12 10.31 -4.21
CA LEU A 128 -0.29 10.02 -3.96
C LEU A 128 -0.53 8.53 -3.69
N PHE A 129 0.13 7.65 -4.46
CA PHE A 129 0.06 6.20 -4.26
C PHE A 129 0.59 5.81 -2.88
N LEU A 130 1.82 6.24 -2.54
CA LEU A 130 2.44 5.99 -1.23
C LEU A 130 1.67 6.62 -0.07
N GLY A 131 1.11 7.81 -0.29
CA GLY A 131 0.26 8.49 0.69
C GLY A 131 -0.99 7.70 1.00
N ARG A 132 -1.66 7.17 -0.04
CA ARG A 132 -2.85 6.34 0.11
C ARG A 132 -2.54 5.03 0.83
N ASP A 133 -1.45 4.36 0.46
CA ASP A 133 -1.02 3.11 1.09
C ASP A 133 -0.69 3.32 2.57
N SER A 134 0.06 4.36 2.90
CA SER A 134 0.36 4.73 4.28
C SER A 134 -0.90 5.09 5.08
N MET A 135 -1.89 5.74 4.44
CA MET A 135 -3.14 6.14 5.07
C MET A 135 -4.02 4.92 5.36
N SER A 136 -4.05 3.95 4.45
CA SER A 136 -4.73 2.66 4.62
C SER A 136 -4.28 1.94 5.90
N LEU A 137 -2.96 1.90 6.15
CA LEU A 137 -2.38 1.35 7.37
C LEU A 137 -2.76 2.15 8.63
N LEU A 138 -2.82 3.47 8.54
CA LEU A 138 -3.19 4.34 9.67
C LEU A 138 -4.67 4.24 10.04
N ILE A 139 -5.55 4.15 9.04
CA ILE A 139 -7.00 4.02 9.25
C ILE A 139 -7.34 2.60 9.72
N GLY A 140 -6.49 1.62 9.39
CA GLY A 140 -6.68 0.20 9.69
C GLY A 140 -7.80 -0.39 8.86
N GLU A 141 -7.54 -0.60 7.59
CA GLU A 141 -8.48 -1.27 6.68
C GLU A 141 -8.86 -2.67 7.18
N ALA A 142 -10.08 -3.08 6.86
CA ALA A 142 -10.52 -4.44 7.09
C ALA A 142 -9.85 -5.39 6.08
N VAL A 143 -9.74 -6.69 6.42
CA VAL A 143 -9.29 -7.70 5.45
C VAL A 143 -10.26 -7.77 4.25
N PRO A 144 -9.80 -8.23 3.06
CA PRO A 144 -10.66 -8.39 1.88
C PRO A 144 -11.95 -9.16 2.16
N LYS A 145 -13.03 -8.84 1.45
CA LYS A 145 -14.34 -9.47 1.67
C LYS A 145 -14.29 -10.99 1.52
N GLU A 146 -13.57 -11.48 0.53
CA GLU A 146 -13.39 -12.91 0.27
C GLU A 146 -12.75 -13.63 1.47
N GLU A 147 -11.80 -12.98 2.12
CA GLU A 147 -11.16 -13.52 3.30
C GLU A 147 -12.05 -13.43 4.54
N GLN A 148 -12.82 -12.32 4.70
CA GLN A 148 -13.84 -12.23 5.75
C GLN A 148 -14.86 -13.35 5.65
N GLU A 149 -15.34 -13.67 4.45
CA GLU A 149 -16.27 -14.78 4.19
C GLU A 149 -15.67 -16.13 4.57
N GLN A 150 -14.39 -16.37 4.27
CA GLN A 150 -13.69 -17.59 4.67
C GLN A 150 -13.53 -17.70 6.19
N ILE A 151 -13.21 -16.60 6.86
CA ILE A 151 -13.10 -16.53 8.33
C ILE A 151 -14.44 -16.81 8.96
N VAL A 152 -15.52 -16.19 8.47
CA VAL A 152 -16.89 -16.42 8.97
C VAL A 152 -17.33 -17.84 8.72
N ALA A 153 -17.07 -18.41 7.54
CA ALA A 153 -17.43 -19.79 7.21
C ALA A 153 -16.74 -20.80 8.12
N LEU A 154 -15.44 -20.58 8.42
CA LEU A 154 -14.72 -21.43 9.37
C LEU A 154 -15.33 -21.34 10.77
N ALA A 155 -15.58 -20.15 11.27
CA ALA A 155 -16.17 -19.95 12.59
C ALA A 155 -17.60 -20.55 12.68
N ALA A 156 -18.42 -20.39 11.64
CA ALA A 156 -19.76 -20.93 11.59
C ALA A 156 -19.81 -22.47 11.55
N ALA A 157 -18.77 -23.10 11.00
CA ALA A 157 -18.66 -24.57 10.94
C ALA A 157 -18.17 -25.18 12.26
N HIS A 158 -17.67 -24.37 13.21
CA HIS A 158 -17.08 -24.87 14.45
C HIS A 158 -18.16 -25.43 15.40
N PRO A 159 -17.93 -26.63 15.98
CA PRO A 159 -18.91 -27.29 16.86
C PRO A 159 -19.27 -26.43 18.08
N GLY A 160 -20.57 -26.25 18.33
CA GLY A 160 -21.11 -25.47 19.47
C GLY A 160 -21.40 -24.00 19.15
N ILE A 161 -21.09 -23.56 17.90
CA ILE A 161 -21.48 -22.27 17.39
C ILE A 161 -22.82 -22.39 16.67
N LEU A 162 -23.79 -21.57 17.04
CA LEU A 162 -25.10 -21.50 16.39
C LEU A 162 -25.12 -20.46 15.25
N GLU A 163 -24.41 -19.37 15.44
CA GLU A 163 -24.41 -18.27 14.49
C GLU A 163 -23.22 -17.32 14.73
N VAL A 164 -22.58 -16.86 13.66
CA VAL A 164 -21.66 -15.72 13.70
C VAL A 164 -22.47 -14.46 13.40
N VAL A 165 -22.79 -13.70 14.44
CA VAL A 165 -23.64 -12.51 14.33
C VAL A 165 -22.95 -11.43 13.50
N HIS A 166 -21.68 -11.15 13.78
CA HIS A 166 -20.84 -10.32 12.92
C HIS A 166 -19.35 -10.58 13.16
N LEU A 167 -18.57 -10.26 12.14
CA LEU A 167 -17.12 -10.17 12.17
C LEU A 167 -16.71 -8.72 11.83
N ARG A 168 -15.81 -8.16 12.61
CA ARG A 168 -15.08 -6.95 12.28
C ARG A 168 -13.60 -7.23 12.31
N THR A 169 -12.90 -6.81 11.26
CA THR A 169 -11.45 -6.95 11.14
C THR A 169 -10.81 -5.60 10.96
N LYS A 170 -9.60 -5.45 11.46
CA LYS A 170 -8.82 -4.22 11.33
C LYS A 170 -7.34 -4.54 11.28
N HIS A 171 -6.64 -4.07 10.25
CA HIS A 171 -5.18 -4.10 10.25
C HIS A 171 -4.64 -3.15 11.33
N ILE A 172 -3.82 -3.69 12.23
CA ILE A 172 -3.13 -2.93 13.30
C ILE A 172 -1.64 -2.78 13.01
N ALA A 173 -1.11 -3.63 12.12
CA ALA A 173 0.22 -3.54 11.54
C ALA A 173 0.22 -4.28 10.19
N PRO A 174 1.25 -4.17 9.34
CA PRO A 174 1.28 -4.76 7.99
C PRO A 174 0.96 -6.26 7.94
N GLN A 175 1.33 -7.01 8.99
CA GLN A 175 1.08 -8.46 9.10
C GLN A 175 0.29 -8.83 10.34
N GLU A 176 -0.38 -7.88 10.96
CA GLU A 176 -1.18 -8.10 12.16
C GLU A 176 -2.59 -7.58 11.97
N VAL A 177 -3.54 -8.48 12.05
CA VAL A 177 -4.97 -8.20 11.99
C VAL A 177 -5.59 -8.47 13.35
N LEU A 178 -6.39 -7.50 13.79
CA LEU A 178 -7.35 -7.65 14.86
C LEU A 178 -8.66 -8.18 14.26
N ALA A 179 -9.18 -9.28 14.78
CA ALA A 179 -10.51 -9.80 14.47
C ALA A 179 -11.37 -9.78 15.72
N THR A 180 -12.54 -9.18 15.61
CA THR A 180 -13.54 -9.18 16.68
C THR A 180 -14.80 -9.87 16.18
N PHE A 181 -15.22 -10.87 16.92
CA PHE A 181 -16.40 -11.66 16.62
C PHE A 181 -17.49 -11.41 17.65
N LYS A 182 -18.73 -11.40 17.20
CA LYS A 182 -19.89 -11.63 18.02
C LYS A 182 -20.51 -12.95 17.62
N ILE A 183 -20.53 -13.91 18.53
CA ILE A 183 -20.92 -15.29 18.24
C ILE A 183 -22.00 -15.74 19.20
N ARG A 184 -23.03 -16.39 18.64
CA ARG A 184 -24.07 -17.06 19.43
C ARG A 184 -23.67 -18.52 19.63
N PHE A 185 -23.45 -18.88 20.87
CA PHE A 185 -23.15 -20.25 21.29
C PHE A 185 -24.42 -21.01 21.75
N ALA A 186 -24.32 -22.31 21.80
CA ALA A 186 -25.38 -23.16 22.38
C ALA A 186 -25.60 -22.81 23.85
N ARG A 187 -26.88 -22.77 24.28
CA ARG A 187 -27.28 -22.30 25.63
C ARG A 187 -26.98 -23.30 26.75
N ASP A 188 -26.72 -24.53 26.41
CA ASP A 188 -26.43 -25.64 27.32
C ASP A 188 -24.96 -25.74 27.72
N LEU A 189 -24.12 -24.86 27.21
CA LEU A 189 -22.69 -24.81 27.53
C LEU A 189 -22.49 -24.27 28.96
N THR A 190 -21.68 -24.98 29.71
CA THR A 190 -21.13 -24.45 30.99
C THR A 190 -20.08 -23.36 30.66
N MET A 191 -19.70 -22.57 31.66
CA MET A 191 -18.68 -21.55 31.50
C MET A 191 -17.35 -22.16 31.00
N ASP A 192 -16.93 -23.27 31.61
CA ASP A 192 -15.70 -23.98 31.19
C ASP A 192 -15.82 -24.53 29.75
N GLY A 193 -17.01 -25.02 29.39
CA GLY A 193 -17.29 -25.46 28.02
C GLY A 193 -17.26 -24.35 27.01
N LEU A 194 -17.74 -23.15 27.34
CA LEU A 194 -17.67 -21.96 26.50
C LEU A 194 -16.22 -21.50 26.31
N GLU A 195 -15.45 -21.45 27.41
CA GLU A 195 -14.03 -21.08 27.37
C GLU A 195 -13.24 -22.04 26.48
N ALA A 196 -13.45 -23.35 26.65
CA ALA A 196 -12.82 -24.37 25.80
C ALA A 196 -13.15 -24.14 24.30
N LYS A 197 -14.43 -23.88 23.98
CA LYS A 197 -14.86 -23.62 22.59
C LYS A 197 -14.26 -22.36 22.00
N ILE A 198 -14.14 -21.29 22.77
CA ILE A 198 -13.48 -20.05 22.35
C ILE A 198 -11.99 -20.32 22.03
N ASN A 199 -11.29 -21.02 22.95
CA ASN A 199 -9.88 -21.33 22.78
C ASN A 199 -9.64 -22.25 21.55
N ASP A 200 -10.49 -23.25 21.34
CA ASP A 200 -10.41 -24.14 20.18
C ASP A 200 -10.62 -23.36 18.87
N LEU A 201 -11.63 -22.49 18.81
CA LEU A 201 -11.90 -21.65 17.63
C LEU A 201 -10.74 -20.69 17.36
N GLU A 202 -10.19 -20.04 18.40
CA GLU A 202 -9.03 -19.17 18.25
C GLU A 202 -7.81 -19.92 17.68
N ALA A 203 -7.55 -21.13 18.18
CA ALA A 203 -6.44 -21.97 17.69
C ALA A 203 -6.63 -22.33 16.22
N GLU A 204 -7.85 -22.72 15.81
CA GLU A 204 -8.17 -23.06 14.43
C GLU A 204 -8.06 -21.86 13.50
N LEU A 205 -8.58 -20.70 13.92
CA LEU A 205 -8.46 -19.46 13.16
C LEU A 205 -7.00 -19.05 12.97
N ARG A 206 -6.17 -19.10 14.01
CA ARG A 206 -4.74 -18.78 13.95
C ARG A 206 -3.95 -19.75 13.07
N ALA A 207 -4.32 -21.03 13.07
CA ALA A 207 -3.68 -22.03 12.23
C ALA A 207 -3.93 -21.78 10.73
N LYS A 208 -5.16 -21.39 10.37
CA LYS A 208 -5.55 -21.15 8.99
C LYS A 208 -5.20 -19.73 8.51
N PHE A 209 -5.30 -18.74 9.39
CA PHE A 209 -5.03 -17.33 9.13
C PHE A 209 -3.95 -16.79 10.09
N PRO A 210 -2.65 -17.03 9.84
CA PRO A 210 -1.57 -16.70 10.77
C PRO A 210 -1.40 -15.20 11.06
N HIS A 211 -1.93 -14.33 10.20
CA HIS A 211 -1.94 -12.86 10.39
C HIS A 211 -3.02 -12.38 11.36
N LEU A 212 -4.02 -13.21 11.71
CA LEU A 212 -4.96 -12.93 12.80
C LEU A 212 -4.25 -13.06 14.15
N ARG A 213 -3.51 -12.02 14.54
CA ARG A 213 -2.71 -12.03 15.77
C ARG A 213 -3.55 -11.81 17.02
N ARG A 214 -4.58 -10.97 16.92
CA ARG A 214 -5.47 -10.64 18.01
C ARG A 214 -6.90 -11.01 17.63
N ILE A 215 -7.46 -11.97 18.33
CA ILE A 215 -8.82 -12.46 18.12
C ILE A 215 -9.57 -12.22 19.44
N TYR A 216 -10.69 -11.53 19.36
CA TYR A 216 -11.61 -11.35 20.48
C TYR A 216 -12.96 -11.91 20.10
N ILE A 217 -13.51 -12.76 20.93
CA ILE A 217 -14.78 -13.41 20.71
C ILE A 217 -15.72 -12.99 21.86
N GLU A 218 -16.75 -12.25 21.49
CA GLU A 218 -17.84 -11.85 22.40
C GLU A 218 -18.98 -12.84 22.25
N PRO A 219 -19.32 -13.62 23.29
CA PRO A 219 -20.53 -14.39 23.30
C PRO A 219 -21.74 -13.45 23.40
N GLY A 220 -22.69 -13.55 22.49
CA GLY A 220 -23.81 -12.62 22.52
C GLY A 220 -24.94 -12.99 21.57
N PHE A 221 -26.05 -12.30 21.73
CA PHE A 221 -27.23 -12.38 20.89
C PHE A 221 -27.16 -11.36 19.75
N ASP A 222 -28.05 -11.52 18.75
CA ASP A 222 -28.27 -10.54 17.71
C ASP A 222 -28.62 -9.14 18.31
N GLU A 223 -28.02 -8.09 17.75
CA GLU A 223 -28.30 -6.69 18.17
C GLU A 223 -29.78 -6.34 18.10
N ALA A 224 -30.52 -6.90 17.12
CA ALA A 224 -31.97 -6.68 17.00
C ALA A 224 -32.74 -7.28 18.18
N THR A 225 -32.31 -8.43 18.70
CA THR A 225 -32.88 -9.07 19.91
C THR A 225 -32.52 -8.28 21.15
N LEU A 226 -31.29 -7.79 21.28
CA LEU A 226 -30.88 -6.96 22.42
C LEU A 226 -31.59 -5.62 22.45
N ARG A 227 -31.79 -4.96 21.29
CA ARG A 227 -32.55 -3.70 21.20
C ARG A 227 -34.03 -3.88 21.59
N LYS A 228 -34.65 -5.00 21.19
CA LYS A 228 -36.01 -5.33 21.61
C LYS A 228 -36.12 -5.56 23.12
N GLU A 229 -35.15 -6.26 23.73
CA GLU A 229 -35.10 -6.50 25.15
C GLU A 229 -34.80 -5.25 25.99
N GLN A 230 -34.01 -4.32 25.42
CA GLN A 230 -33.62 -3.07 26.07
C GLN A 230 -34.55 -1.90 25.77
N GLY A 231 -35.57 -2.07 24.91
CA GLY A 231 -36.55 -1.04 24.58
C GLY A 231 -35.93 0.18 23.84
N ILE A 232 -34.78 0.00 23.17
CA ILE A 232 -34.08 1.09 22.44
C ILE A 232 -34.73 1.19 21.03
N PRO A 233 -35.33 2.35 20.69
CA PRO A 233 -35.89 2.56 19.35
C PRO A 233 -34.82 2.57 18.26
N TYR A 234 -35.19 2.25 17.02
CA TYR A 234 -34.32 2.23 15.84
C TYR A 234 -33.80 3.61 15.49
#